data_58020385251228a26b94190138e0a5a1
#
_entry.id   58020385251228a26b94190138e0a5a1
#
_cell.length_a   1.000
_cell.length_b   1.000
_cell.length_c   1.000
_cell.angle_alpha   90.00
_cell.angle_beta   90.00
_cell.angle_gamma   90.00
#
_symmetry.space_group_name_H-M   'P 1'
#
loop_
_entity.id
_entity.type
_entity.pdbx_description
1 polymer ?
#
loop_
_entity_poly.entity_id
_entity_poly.type
_entity_poly.pdbx_seq_one_letter_code
_entity_poly.pdbx_strand_id
1 'polypeptide(L)'
;MGTVVVLAAQVGGAKLADGLYRLRGMDLAVVVNTGDDYRHLGLAFSPDLDTTLFTLAGIASATAGWEPEGETRALQGMLKQLGGPDRPLLGDKSLAAPLLRAEGLANERRLTEITLDFCRRLGIEALVLPMSDDPVRTNVLTDDGAMTFQQYYNELGCDPAVRGLQYAGAAEARIPDEVLDALHSEDLEAVVIGPANPYHGIRPILELNGMRELLRRRGAPVVAVTPVVGGKALQGSAGKMMRELGREPTALGAATEYRSLADGFVIDREDLAFAEGVRSLGMRVLAVHTVMRTPEDRVALARSVLEFARSIREARALEVE
;
A
#
# COMPACT_ATOMS: atom_id res chain seq x y z
N MET A 1 -11.45 -2.49 22.32
CA MET A 1 -10.39 -3.11 21.48
C MET A 1 -9.74 -1.99 20.74
N GLY A 2 -8.38 -1.96 20.69
CA GLY A 2 -7.71 -0.86 20.01
C GLY A 2 -7.89 -0.93 18.48
N THR A 3 -7.93 0.21 17.85
CA THR A 3 -8.00 0.35 16.40
C THR A 3 -6.59 0.48 15.82
N VAL A 4 -6.29 -0.23 14.74
CA VAL A 4 -5.05 -0.07 13.98
C VAL A 4 -5.39 0.30 12.54
N VAL A 5 -4.78 1.36 12.04
CA VAL A 5 -4.91 1.78 10.64
C VAL A 5 -3.64 1.43 9.88
N VAL A 6 -3.77 0.77 8.74
CA VAL A 6 -2.65 0.44 7.84
C VAL A 6 -2.78 1.22 6.55
N LEU A 7 -1.75 1.97 6.16
CA LEU A 7 -1.63 2.51 4.82
C LEU A 7 -0.94 1.44 3.96
N ALA A 8 -1.65 0.87 3.02
CA ALA A 8 -1.21 -0.28 2.25
C ALA A 8 -1.18 -0.02 0.74
N ALA A 9 -0.20 -0.59 0.10
CA ALA A 9 -0.11 -0.71 -1.35
C ALA A 9 0.71 -1.96 -1.69
N GLN A 10 0.51 -2.47 -2.88
CA GLN A 10 1.26 -3.59 -3.43
C GLN A 10 1.23 -4.85 -2.52
N VAL A 11 1.96 -5.88 -2.91
CA VAL A 11 2.03 -7.17 -2.18
C VAL A 11 2.60 -7.01 -0.76
N GLY A 12 3.58 -6.10 -0.58
CA GLY A 12 4.22 -5.90 0.72
C GLY A 12 3.26 -5.33 1.77
N GLY A 13 2.50 -4.29 1.40
CA GLY A 13 1.47 -3.70 2.25
C GLY A 13 0.35 -4.70 2.57
N ALA A 14 -0.14 -5.44 1.56
CA ALA A 14 -1.16 -6.46 1.73
C ALA A 14 -0.70 -7.59 2.68
N LYS A 15 0.55 -8.05 2.57
CA LYS A 15 1.12 -9.08 3.47
C LYS A 15 1.22 -8.60 4.92
N LEU A 16 1.62 -7.35 5.15
CA LEU A 16 1.68 -6.81 6.51
C LEU A 16 0.27 -6.65 7.09
N ALA A 17 -0.69 -6.18 6.29
CA ALA A 17 -2.09 -6.11 6.68
C ALA A 17 -2.65 -7.50 7.05
N ASP A 18 -2.33 -8.57 6.29
CA ASP A 18 -2.68 -9.95 6.62
C ASP A 18 -2.05 -10.41 7.94
N GLY A 19 -0.79 -10.05 8.19
CA GLY A 19 -0.13 -10.35 9.47
C GLY A 19 -0.86 -9.73 10.66
N LEU A 20 -1.26 -8.46 10.54
CA LEU A 20 -2.05 -7.75 11.55
C LEU A 20 -3.45 -8.36 11.70
N TYR A 21 -4.11 -8.66 10.60
CA TYR A 21 -5.44 -9.29 10.60
C TYR A 21 -5.46 -10.65 11.33
N ARG A 22 -4.39 -11.44 11.19
CA ARG A 22 -4.23 -12.75 11.88
C ARG A 22 -3.95 -12.63 13.38
N LEU A 23 -3.46 -11.50 13.86
CA LEU A 23 -3.21 -11.32 15.30
C LEU A 23 -4.49 -11.28 16.13
N ARG A 24 -5.65 -11.00 15.53
CA ARG A 24 -6.95 -10.91 16.21
C ARG A 24 -6.95 -9.96 17.42
N GLY A 25 -8.12 -9.60 17.91
CA GLY A 25 -8.25 -8.79 19.13
C GLY A 25 -8.02 -7.29 18.94
N MET A 26 -8.09 -6.80 17.68
CA MET A 26 -8.07 -5.38 17.35
C MET A 26 -9.01 -5.11 16.17
N ASP A 27 -9.50 -3.90 16.06
CA ASP A 27 -10.20 -3.41 14.89
C ASP A 27 -9.16 -2.95 13.85
N LEU A 28 -9.19 -3.55 12.67
CA LEU A 28 -8.22 -3.27 11.60
C LEU A 28 -8.89 -2.53 10.44
N ALA A 29 -8.39 -1.35 10.11
CA ALA A 29 -8.71 -0.63 8.90
C ALA A 29 -7.48 -0.56 7.98
N VAL A 30 -7.64 -0.97 6.73
CA VAL A 30 -6.57 -0.98 5.72
C VAL A 30 -6.93 0.03 4.65
N VAL A 31 -6.26 1.18 4.67
CA VAL A 31 -6.41 2.25 3.68
C VAL A 31 -5.48 1.95 2.52
N VAL A 32 -6.06 1.68 1.36
CA VAL A 32 -5.34 1.15 0.21
C VAL A 32 -5.19 2.20 -0.88
N ASN A 33 -4.01 2.26 -1.49
CA ASN A 33 -3.70 3.11 -2.62
C ASN A 33 -4.64 2.84 -3.81
N THR A 34 -5.19 3.89 -4.40
CA THR A 34 -5.94 3.88 -5.66
C THR A 34 -5.30 4.76 -6.74
N GLY A 35 -4.09 5.29 -6.46
CA GLY A 35 -3.33 6.10 -7.42
C GLY A 35 -2.89 5.33 -8.67
N ASP A 36 -2.81 4.02 -8.56
CA ASP A 36 -2.43 3.13 -9.66
C ASP A 36 -3.64 2.49 -10.37
N ASP A 37 -4.86 2.90 -9.99
CA ASP A 37 -6.11 2.45 -10.62
C ASP A 37 -6.18 2.90 -12.08
N TYR A 38 -6.77 2.07 -12.93
CA TYR A 38 -6.90 2.37 -14.35
C TYR A 38 -8.15 1.75 -14.98
N ARG A 39 -8.47 2.21 -16.18
CA ARG A 39 -9.49 1.59 -17.02
C ARG A 39 -8.83 0.84 -18.16
N HIS A 40 -9.31 -0.38 -18.42
CA HIS A 40 -8.88 -1.20 -19.55
C HIS A 40 -10.06 -2.00 -20.07
N LEU A 41 -10.31 -1.97 -21.40
CA LEU A 41 -11.45 -2.61 -22.06
C LEU A 41 -12.81 -2.26 -21.40
N GLY A 42 -12.96 -1.02 -20.93
CA GLY A 42 -14.16 -0.55 -20.23
C GLY A 42 -14.27 -0.93 -18.76
N LEU A 43 -13.40 -1.81 -18.26
CA LEU A 43 -13.41 -2.28 -16.88
C LEU A 43 -12.58 -1.39 -15.96
N ALA A 44 -12.91 -1.40 -14.66
CA ALA A 44 -12.24 -0.63 -13.61
C ALA A 44 -11.30 -1.53 -12.81
N PHE A 45 -10.01 -1.37 -13.02
CA PHE A 45 -8.96 -2.09 -12.30
C PHE A 45 -8.45 -1.28 -11.12
N SER A 46 -8.38 -1.91 -9.94
CA SER A 46 -7.80 -1.36 -8.71
C SER A 46 -6.80 -2.37 -8.14
N PRO A 47 -5.58 -2.43 -8.69
CA PRO A 47 -4.64 -3.53 -8.42
C PRO A 47 -4.29 -3.71 -6.96
N ASP A 48 -4.09 -2.62 -6.21
CA ASP A 48 -3.72 -2.67 -4.80
C ASP A 48 -4.90 -3.11 -3.92
N LEU A 49 -6.14 -2.67 -4.24
CA LEU A 49 -7.36 -3.15 -3.57
C LEU A 49 -7.54 -4.66 -3.80
N ASP A 50 -7.44 -5.11 -5.05
CA ASP A 50 -7.62 -6.52 -5.40
C ASP A 50 -6.55 -7.40 -4.72
N THR A 51 -5.28 -6.98 -4.75
CA THR A 51 -4.18 -7.65 -4.05
C THR A 51 -4.46 -7.77 -2.55
N THR A 52 -4.94 -6.69 -1.93
CA THR A 52 -5.26 -6.67 -0.50
C THR A 52 -6.44 -7.60 -0.18
N LEU A 53 -7.53 -7.52 -0.95
CA LEU A 53 -8.70 -8.37 -0.78
C LEU A 53 -8.34 -9.86 -0.92
N PHE A 54 -7.61 -10.24 -1.97
CA PHE A 54 -7.23 -11.64 -2.18
C PHE A 54 -6.27 -12.15 -1.09
N THR A 55 -5.39 -11.28 -0.59
CA THR A 55 -4.44 -11.63 0.48
C THR A 55 -5.16 -11.86 1.81
N LEU A 56 -6.08 -10.95 2.22
CA LEU A 56 -6.82 -11.08 3.47
C LEU A 56 -7.85 -12.21 3.43
N ALA A 57 -8.41 -12.49 2.25
CA ALA A 57 -9.30 -13.64 2.04
C ALA A 57 -8.56 -14.99 2.03
N GLY A 58 -7.21 -14.99 2.01
CA GLY A 58 -6.40 -16.20 1.96
C GLY A 58 -6.43 -16.93 0.61
N ILE A 59 -6.86 -16.25 -0.46
CA ILE A 59 -6.96 -16.82 -1.83
C ILE A 59 -5.86 -16.33 -2.78
N ALA A 60 -4.98 -15.42 -2.33
CA ALA A 60 -3.86 -14.95 -3.14
C ALA A 60 -2.84 -16.06 -3.41
N SER A 61 -2.34 -16.12 -4.64
CA SER A 61 -1.26 -17.03 -5.02
C SER A 61 -0.01 -16.81 -4.17
N ALA A 62 0.51 -17.87 -3.60
CA ALA A 62 1.75 -17.83 -2.81
C ALA A 62 2.95 -17.37 -3.64
N THR A 63 2.96 -17.64 -4.94
CA THR A 63 4.05 -17.32 -5.86
C THR A 63 3.94 -15.90 -6.39
N ALA A 64 2.79 -15.52 -6.96
CA ALA A 64 2.58 -14.20 -7.55
C ALA A 64 2.31 -13.14 -6.47
N GLY A 65 1.53 -13.47 -5.45
CA GLY A 65 1.19 -12.62 -4.32
C GLY A 65 0.11 -11.56 -4.60
N TRP A 66 -0.25 -11.34 -5.87
CA TRP A 66 -1.20 -10.29 -6.30
C TRP A 66 -2.43 -10.83 -7.04
N GLU A 67 -2.43 -12.07 -7.49
CA GLU A 67 -3.54 -12.73 -8.18
C GLU A 67 -4.06 -13.93 -7.39
N PRO A 68 -5.30 -14.40 -7.63
CA PRO A 68 -5.84 -15.59 -6.98
C PRO A 68 -5.05 -16.86 -7.31
N GLU A 69 -5.03 -17.80 -6.38
CA GLU A 69 -4.39 -19.10 -6.58
C GLU A 69 -5.08 -19.88 -7.72
N GLY A 70 -4.28 -20.54 -8.54
CA GLY A 70 -4.75 -21.27 -9.72
C GLY A 70 -5.35 -20.33 -10.79
N GLU A 71 -4.79 -19.13 -10.94
CA GLU A 71 -5.13 -18.20 -12.03
C GLU A 71 -4.80 -18.82 -13.39
N THR A 72 -5.65 -18.55 -14.40
CA THR A 72 -5.45 -18.95 -15.77
C THR A 72 -5.49 -17.76 -16.73
N ARG A 73 -5.14 -17.98 -18.00
CA ARG A 73 -5.03 -16.93 -19.03
C ARG A 73 -5.82 -17.29 -20.31
N ALA A 74 -6.90 -18.06 -20.17
CA ALA A 74 -7.70 -18.48 -21.30
C ALA A 74 -8.38 -17.28 -22.00
N LEU A 75 -8.91 -16.35 -21.19
CA LEU A 75 -9.45 -15.09 -21.69
C LEU A 75 -8.40 -14.29 -22.49
N GLN A 76 -7.20 -14.14 -21.95
CA GLN A 76 -6.11 -13.40 -22.62
C GLN A 76 -5.77 -14.03 -23.96
N GLY A 77 -5.74 -15.37 -24.03
CA GLY A 77 -5.53 -16.10 -25.27
C GLY A 77 -6.61 -15.82 -26.32
N MET A 78 -7.87 -15.78 -25.91
CA MET A 78 -9.00 -15.47 -26.80
C MET A 78 -8.99 -14.00 -27.22
N LEU A 79 -8.71 -13.06 -26.32
CA LEU A 79 -8.57 -11.64 -26.65
C LEU A 79 -7.51 -11.43 -27.74
N LYS A 80 -6.36 -12.08 -27.62
CA LYS A 80 -5.31 -12.00 -28.64
C LYS A 80 -5.77 -12.54 -30.00
N GLN A 81 -6.51 -13.66 -30.04
CA GLN A 81 -7.04 -14.21 -31.27
C GLN A 81 -8.04 -13.26 -31.95
N LEU A 82 -8.77 -12.46 -31.17
CA LEU A 82 -9.72 -11.46 -31.66
C LEU A 82 -9.08 -10.10 -31.95
N GLY A 83 -7.73 -9.98 -31.88
CA GLY A 83 -7.00 -8.73 -32.13
C GLY A 83 -7.00 -7.76 -30.96
N GLY A 84 -7.31 -8.23 -29.76
CA GLY A 84 -7.23 -7.45 -28.54
C GLY A 84 -5.78 -7.20 -28.07
N PRO A 85 -5.58 -6.34 -27.07
CA PRO A 85 -4.26 -5.97 -26.58
C PRO A 85 -3.55 -7.13 -25.85
N ASP A 86 -2.22 -7.20 -26.02
CA ASP A 86 -1.36 -8.18 -25.32
C ASP A 86 -1.09 -7.79 -23.84
N ARG A 87 -1.31 -6.53 -23.48
CA ARG A 87 -1.05 -5.99 -22.14
C ARG A 87 -2.18 -5.06 -21.69
N PRO A 88 -2.44 -4.95 -20.36
CA PRO A 88 -1.90 -5.81 -19.29
C PRO A 88 -2.32 -7.26 -19.42
N LEU A 89 -1.59 -8.18 -18.76
CA LEU A 89 -1.99 -9.60 -18.74
C LEU A 89 -3.23 -9.78 -17.85
N LEU A 90 -4.32 -10.25 -18.44
CA LEU A 90 -5.58 -10.47 -17.74
C LEU A 90 -5.68 -11.93 -17.28
N GLY A 91 -6.04 -12.13 -16.02
CA GLY A 91 -6.34 -13.43 -15.45
C GLY A 91 -7.85 -13.69 -15.47
N ASP A 92 -8.24 -14.95 -15.61
CA ASP A 92 -9.65 -15.34 -15.71
C ASP A 92 -10.39 -15.13 -14.38
N LYS A 93 -9.73 -15.45 -13.23
CA LYS A 93 -10.29 -15.26 -11.90
C LYS A 93 -10.19 -13.82 -11.43
N SER A 94 -9.03 -13.20 -11.61
CA SER A 94 -8.79 -11.82 -11.17
C SER A 94 -9.66 -10.80 -11.90
N LEU A 95 -10.19 -11.14 -13.07
CA LEU A 95 -11.10 -10.27 -13.83
C LEU A 95 -12.47 -10.08 -13.15
N ALA A 96 -12.88 -10.96 -12.25
CA ALA A 96 -14.19 -10.88 -11.59
C ALA A 96 -14.35 -9.56 -10.79
N ALA A 97 -13.31 -9.11 -10.08
CA ALA A 97 -13.38 -7.87 -9.30
C ALA A 97 -13.52 -6.62 -10.20
N PRO A 98 -12.70 -6.41 -11.25
CA PRO A 98 -12.89 -5.31 -12.20
C PRO A 98 -14.24 -5.29 -12.90
N LEU A 99 -14.82 -6.45 -13.24
CA LEU A 99 -16.15 -6.54 -13.84
C LEU A 99 -17.24 -6.02 -12.89
N LEU A 100 -17.31 -6.57 -11.68
CA LEU A 100 -18.31 -6.17 -10.69
C LEU A 100 -18.09 -4.73 -10.20
N ARG A 101 -16.84 -4.27 -10.13
CA ARG A 101 -16.50 -2.89 -9.79
C ARG A 101 -16.98 -1.94 -10.89
N ALA A 102 -16.76 -2.27 -12.16
CA ALA A 102 -17.22 -1.45 -13.28
C ALA A 102 -18.75 -1.33 -13.32
N GLU A 103 -19.47 -2.43 -13.07
CA GLU A 103 -20.93 -2.43 -12.94
C GLU A 103 -21.38 -1.57 -11.74
N GLY A 104 -20.78 -1.74 -10.58
CA GLY A 104 -21.11 -0.96 -9.39
C GLY A 104 -20.92 0.54 -9.61
N LEU A 105 -19.78 0.94 -10.19
CA LEU A 105 -19.48 2.35 -10.50
C LEU A 105 -20.44 2.91 -11.56
N ALA A 106 -20.85 2.11 -12.56
CA ALA A 106 -21.85 2.51 -13.54
C ALA A 106 -23.24 2.74 -12.92
N ASN A 107 -23.53 2.06 -11.81
CA ASN A 107 -24.73 2.25 -10.99
C ASN A 107 -24.52 3.29 -9.85
N GLU A 108 -23.58 4.20 -10.02
CA GLU A 108 -23.29 5.33 -9.10
C GLU A 108 -22.93 4.91 -7.66
N ARG A 109 -22.53 3.65 -7.44
CA ARG A 109 -22.04 3.20 -6.14
C ARG A 109 -20.63 3.73 -5.91
N ARG A 110 -20.32 4.11 -4.65
CA ARG A 110 -18.96 4.51 -4.26
C ARG A 110 -18.00 3.31 -4.30
N LEU A 111 -16.73 3.57 -4.61
CA LEU A 111 -15.68 2.53 -4.59
C LEU A 111 -15.55 1.89 -3.21
N THR A 112 -15.69 2.68 -2.14
CA THR A 112 -15.73 2.22 -0.75
C THR A 112 -16.86 1.19 -0.53
N GLU A 113 -18.09 1.47 -0.97
CA GLU A 113 -19.23 0.56 -0.81
C GLU A 113 -19.03 -0.76 -1.57
N ILE A 114 -18.47 -0.69 -2.77
CA ILE A 114 -18.17 -1.87 -3.59
C ILE A 114 -17.09 -2.72 -2.90
N THR A 115 -16.05 -2.07 -2.38
CA THR A 115 -14.94 -2.75 -1.69
C THR A 115 -15.41 -3.43 -0.41
N LEU A 116 -16.22 -2.75 0.40
CA LEU A 116 -16.80 -3.34 1.62
C LEU A 116 -17.77 -4.49 1.30
N ASP A 117 -18.50 -4.44 0.17
CA ASP A 117 -19.31 -5.57 -0.29
C ASP A 117 -18.43 -6.78 -0.65
N PHE A 118 -17.30 -6.57 -1.31
CA PHE A 118 -16.33 -7.63 -1.57
C PHE A 118 -15.76 -8.21 -0.27
N CYS A 119 -15.40 -7.37 0.72
CA CYS A 119 -14.96 -7.85 2.03
C CYS A 119 -15.98 -8.80 2.65
N ARG A 120 -17.26 -8.40 2.71
CA ARG A 120 -18.33 -9.24 3.28
C ARG A 120 -18.47 -10.58 2.56
N ARG A 121 -18.46 -10.58 1.23
CA ARG A 121 -18.59 -11.79 0.40
C ARG A 121 -17.37 -12.71 0.50
N LEU A 122 -16.20 -12.17 0.75
CA LEU A 122 -14.96 -12.92 0.93
C LEU A 122 -14.71 -13.31 2.40
N GLY A 123 -15.60 -12.95 3.34
CA GLY A 123 -15.46 -13.27 4.77
C GLY A 123 -14.34 -12.49 5.45
N ILE A 124 -14.00 -11.30 4.96
CA ILE A 124 -12.99 -10.41 5.54
C ILE A 124 -13.70 -9.51 6.57
N GLU A 125 -13.31 -9.61 7.83
CA GLU A 125 -13.84 -8.80 8.95
C GLU A 125 -13.17 -7.42 9.06
N ALA A 126 -11.95 -7.28 8.53
CA ALA A 126 -11.24 -6.00 8.48
C ALA A 126 -11.90 -5.03 7.50
N LEU A 127 -11.82 -3.73 7.79
CA LEU A 127 -12.24 -2.68 6.87
C LEU A 127 -11.15 -2.45 5.82
N VAL A 128 -11.32 -2.95 4.60
CA VAL A 128 -10.48 -2.58 3.46
C VAL A 128 -11.13 -1.40 2.76
N LEU A 129 -10.44 -0.28 2.74
CA LEU A 129 -10.96 1.01 2.30
C LEU A 129 -10.08 1.59 1.19
N PRO A 130 -10.63 2.06 0.06
CA PRO A 130 -9.86 2.86 -0.86
C PRO A 130 -9.41 4.17 -0.18
N MET A 131 -8.27 4.69 -0.55
CA MET A 131 -7.80 5.97 -0.01
C MET A 131 -8.75 7.13 -0.35
N SER A 132 -9.49 7.02 -1.46
CA SER A 132 -10.52 7.96 -1.91
C SER A 132 -11.51 7.27 -2.84
N ASP A 133 -12.76 7.74 -2.85
CA ASP A 133 -13.77 7.41 -3.86
C ASP A 133 -13.59 8.27 -5.14
N ASP A 134 -12.89 9.40 -5.02
CA ASP A 134 -12.58 10.28 -6.13
C ASP A 134 -11.38 9.76 -6.94
N PRO A 135 -11.31 10.00 -8.24
CA PRO A 135 -10.23 9.51 -9.08
C PRO A 135 -8.90 10.21 -8.78
N VAL A 136 -7.90 9.45 -8.34
CA VAL A 136 -6.51 9.89 -8.23
C VAL A 136 -5.66 9.06 -9.16
N ARG A 137 -4.69 9.67 -9.86
CA ARG A 137 -3.82 8.97 -10.80
C ARG A 137 -2.36 9.33 -10.62
N THR A 138 -1.54 8.31 -10.45
CA THR A 138 -0.09 8.44 -10.45
C THR A 138 0.41 8.56 -11.88
N ASN A 139 0.98 9.72 -12.23
CA ASN A 139 1.69 9.95 -13.47
C ASN A 139 3.19 9.95 -13.21
N VAL A 140 3.92 9.27 -14.10
CA VAL A 140 5.38 9.25 -14.11
C VAL A 140 5.86 10.30 -15.09
N LEU A 141 6.70 11.21 -14.62
CA LEU A 141 7.34 12.22 -15.45
C LEU A 141 8.67 11.67 -15.96
N THR A 142 8.86 11.67 -17.26
CA THR A 142 10.06 11.19 -17.94
C THR A 142 10.60 12.24 -18.91
N ASP A 143 11.74 11.98 -19.54
CA ASP A 143 12.28 12.86 -20.58
C ASP A 143 11.35 12.95 -21.81
N ASP A 144 10.53 11.91 -22.04
CA ASP A 144 9.56 11.85 -23.15
C ASP A 144 8.19 12.46 -22.77
N GLY A 145 8.05 13.01 -21.56
CA GLY A 145 6.83 13.62 -21.05
C GLY A 145 6.19 12.84 -19.92
N ALA A 146 4.95 13.23 -19.57
CA ALA A 146 4.17 12.58 -18.52
C ALA A 146 3.38 11.39 -19.10
N MET A 147 3.38 10.27 -18.40
CA MET A 147 2.60 9.07 -18.72
C MET A 147 1.96 8.49 -17.46
N THR A 148 0.88 7.73 -17.61
CA THR A 148 0.28 7.03 -16.47
C THR A 148 1.24 5.96 -15.92
N PHE A 149 1.12 5.65 -14.62
CA PHE A 149 1.93 4.57 -14.03
C PHE A 149 1.69 3.23 -14.75
N GLN A 150 0.49 2.98 -15.23
CA GLN A 150 0.16 1.75 -15.95
C GLN A 150 0.85 1.67 -17.32
N GLN A 151 0.93 2.77 -18.07
CA GLN A 151 1.73 2.82 -19.30
C GLN A 151 3.20 2.56 -19.00
N TYR A 152 3.75 3.27 -18.02
CA TYR A 152 5.13 3.10 -17.58
C TYR A 152 5.45 1.66 -17.18
N TYR A 153 4.55 1.02 -16.39
CA TYR A 153 4.76 -0.32 -15.85
C TYR A 153 4.45 -1.42 -16.86
N ASN A 154 3.24 -1.42 -17.44
CA ASN A 154 2.75 -2.52 -18.26
C ASN A 154 3.23 -2.47 -19.71
N GLU A 155 3.30 -1.28 -20.31
CA GLU A 155 3.65 -1.15 -21.73
C GLU A 155 5.17 -0.99 -21.91
N LEU A 156 5.80 -0.19 -21.06
CA LEU A 156 7.22 0.17 -21.18
C LEU A 156 8.14 -0.56 -20.18
N GLY A 157 7.60 -1.49 -19.36
CA GLY A 157 8.39 -2.34 -18.47
C GLY A 157 9.26 -1.56 -17.47
N CYS A 158 8.87 -0.35 -17.10
CA CYS A 158 9.64 0.59 -16.28
C CYS A 158 10.97 1.04 -16.90
N ASP A 159 11.14 0.96 -18.22
CA ASP A 159 12.40 1.30 -18.89
C ASP A 159 12.72 2.82 -18.87
N PRO A 160 11.78 3.75 -19.18
CA PRO A 160 12.06 5.17 -19.17
C PRO A 160 12.61 5.68 -17.84
N ALA A 161 13.53 6.66 -17.89
CA ALA A 161 14.06 7.28 -16.69
C ALA A 161 13.01 8.16 -16.01
N VAL A 162 12.82 7.96 -14.69
CA VAL A 162 11.88 8.74 -13.89
C VAL A 162 12.51 10.05 -13.45
N ARG A 163 11.87 11.17 -13.82
CA ARG A 163 12.29 12.53 -13.44
C ARG A 163 11.43 13.10 -12.31
N GLY A 164 10.27 12.52 -12.08
CA GLY A 164 9.34 12.93 -11.03
C GLY A 164 8.07 12.12 -11.07
N LEU A 165 7.18 12.39 -10.11
CA LEU A 165 5.82 11.86 -10.09
C LEU A 165 4.83 12.99 -9.85
N GLN A 166 3.64 12.84 -10.40
CA GLN A 166 2.50 13.72 -10.18
C GLN A 166 1.31 12.85 -9.77
N TYR A 167 0.57 13.29 -8.77
CA TYR A 167 -0.62 12.60 -8.27
C TYR A 167 -1.84 13.42 -8.66
N ALA A 168 -2.25 13.25 -9.92
CA ALA A 168 -3.35 14.01 -10.50
C ALA A 168 -4.67 13.72 -9.76
N GLY A 169 -5.37 14.76 -9.34
CA GLY A 169 -6.61 14.68 -8.57
C GLY A 169 -6.44 14.56 -7.05
N ALA A 170 -5.22 14.31 -6.53
CA ALA A 170 -5.04 14.08 -5.09
C ALA A 170 -5.37 15.30 -4.22
N ALA A 171 -5.12 16.52 -4.72
CA ALA A 171 -5.39 17.75 -3.98
C ALA A 171 -6.90 18.04 -3.84
N GLU A 172 -7.71 17.56 -4.77
CA GLU A 172 -9.16 17.74 -4.83
C GLU A 172 -9.94 16.55 -4.26
N ALA A 173 -9.31 15.37 -4.25
CA ALA A 173 -9.91 14.13 -3.80
C ALA A 173 -10.20 14.15 -2.29
N ARG A 174 -11.40 13.68 -1.93
CA ARG A 174 -11.85 13.60 -0.54
C ARG A 174 -11.42 12.28 0.09
N ILE A 175 -11.05 12.36 1.34
CA ILE A 175 -10.83 11.16 2.18
C ILE A 175 -12.23 10.63 2.54
N PRO A 176 -12.53 9.33 2.32
CA PRO A 176 -13.81 8.74 2.69
C PRO A 176 -14.08 8.86 4.19
N ASP A 177 -15.36 9.04 4.56
CA ASP A 177 -15.78 9.15 5.96
C ASP A 177 -15.34 7.91 6.77
N GLU A 178 -15.40 6.73 6.18
CA GLU A 178 -14.97 5.47 6.80
C GLU A 178 -13.47 5.47 7.15
N VAL A 179 -12.64 6.13 6.35
CA VAL A 179 -11.20 6.33 6.63
C VAL A 179 -11.02 7.36 7.74
N LEU A 180 -11.80 8.46 7.69
CA LEU A 180 -11.78 9.48 8.73
C LEU A 180 -12.22 8.90 10.08
N ASP A 181 -13.28 8.10 10.13
CA ASP A 181 -13.77 7.46 11.34
C ASP A 181 -12.71 6.54 11.95
N ALA A 182 -12.06 5.71 11.13
CA ALA A 182 -10.98 4.84 11.60
C ALA A 182 -9.79 5.63 12.17
N LEU A 183 -9.40 6.71 11.49
CA LEU A 183 -8.32 7.60 11.96
C LEU A 183 -8.75 8.47 13.16
N HIS A 184 -10.03 8.75 13.39
CA HIS A 184 -10.58 9.51 14.51
C HIS A 184 -11.00 8.62 15.68
N SER A 185 -10.84 7.31 15.60
CA SER A 185 -11.16 6.40 16.70
C SER A 185 -10.44 6.83 17.99
N GLU A 186 -11.17 6.93 19.09
CA GLU A 186 -10.62 7.21 20.42
C GLU A 186 -9.66 6.11 20.87
N ASP A 187 -9.89 4.88 20.40
CA ASP A 187 -9.08 3.70 20.66
C ASP A 187 -7.95 3.49 19.63
N LEU A 188 -7.60 4.49 18.80
CA LEU A 188 -6.54 4.37 17.80
C LEU A 188 -5.20 4.07 18.49
N GLU A 189 -4.68 2.86 18.29
CA GLU A 189 -3.41 2.42 18.88
C GLU A 189 -2.20 2.83 18.05
N ALA A 190 -2.30 2.69 16.73
CA ALA A 190 -1.20 2.98 15.81
C ALA A 190 -1.70 3.22 14.37
N VAL A 191 -0.92 3.99 13.62
CA VAL A 191 -0.96 4.00 12.15
C VAL A 191 0.30 3.32 11.63
N VAL A 192 0.14 2.33 10.76
CA VAL A 192 1.24 1.56 10.18
C VAL A 192 1.34 1.85 8.70
N ILE A 193 2.49 2.29 8.23
CA ILE A 193 2.79 2.43 6.80
C ILE A 193 3.46 1.14 6.34
N GLY A 194 2.77 0.38 5.49
CA GLY A 194 3.22 -0.92 4.99
C GLY A 194 4.46 -0.82 4.08
N PRO A 195 5.24 -1.91 3.93
CA PRO A 195 6.43 -1.94 3.09
C PRO A 195 6.05 -1.98 1.60
N ALA A 196 5.79 -0.81 1.05
CA ALA A 196 5.48 -0.60 -0.36
C ALA A 196 6.38 0.48 -0.97
N ASN A 197 6.40 0.59 -2.30
CA ASN A 197 7.13 1.66 -2.96
C ASN A 197 6.66 3.02 -2.42
N PRO A 198 7.56 3.82 -1.83
CA PRO A 198 7.18 5.07 -1.18
C PRO A 198 6.59 6.09 -2.17
N TYR A 199 6.94 6.02 -3.45
CA TYR A 199 6.56 7.00 -4.45
C TYR A 199 5.19 6.74 -5.06
N HIS A 200 4.97 5.60 -5.73
CA HIS A 200 3.68 5.33 -6.37
C HIS A 200 2.72 4.54 -5.47
N GLY A 201 3.22 3.86 -4.44
CA GLY A 201 2.37 3.08 -3.54
C GLY A 201 1.82 3.88 -2.36
N ILE A 202 2.68 4.52 -1.57
CA ILE A 202 2.26 5.19 -0.32
C ILE A 202 2.00 6.69 -0.54
N ARG A 203 2.83 7.35 -1.33
CA ARG A 203 2.73 8.80 -1.51
C ARG A 203 1.38 9.28 -2.05
N PRO A 204 0.68 8.59 -2.97
CA PRO A 204 -0.65 9.00 -3.38
C PRO A 204 -1.63 9.14 -2.20
N ILE A 205 -1.56 8.24 -1.21
CA ILE A 205 -2.38 8.31 0.02
C ILE A 205 -2.00 9.57 0.81
N LEU A 206 -0.71 9.84 0.94
CA LEU A 206 -0.19 10.96 1.74
C LEU A 206 -0.41 12.33 1.07
N GLU A 207 -0.62 12.38 -0.23
CA GLU A 207 -0.86 13.61 -1.00
C GLU A 207 -2.35 13.98 -1.08
N LEU A 208 -3.26 13.14 -0.55
CA LEU A 208 -4.65 13.53 -0.37
C LEU A 208 -4.73 14.76 0.55
N ASN A 209 -5.60 15.69 0.19
CA ASN A 209 -5.76 16.93 0.93
C ASN A 209 -6.06 16.67 2.42
N GLY A 210 -5.21 17.18 3.30
CA GLY A 210 -5.33 17.03 4.75
C GLY A 210 -4.80 15.71 5.33
N MET A 211 -4.46 14.68 4.55
CA MET A 211 -4.03 13.38 5.08
C MET A 211 -2.75 13.48 5.95
N ARG A 212 -1.72 14.17 5.48
CA ARG A 212 -0.48 14.35 6.28
C ARG A 212 -0.74 15.06 7.59
N GLU A 213 -1.59 16.10 7.57
CA GLU A 213 -1.94 16.86 8.77
C GLU A 213 -2.77 16.00 9.73
N LEU A 214 -3.71 15.23 9.17
CA LEU A 214 -4.51 14.26 9.91
C LEU A 214 -3.61 13.25 10.63
N LEU A 215 -2.61 12.70 9.98
CA LEU A 215 -1.66 11.75 10.56
C LEU A 215 -0.75 12.39 11.62
N ARG A 216 -0.31 13.64 11.45
CA ARG A 216 0.54 14.35 12.42
C ARG A 216 -0.18 14.73 13.71
N ARG A 217 -1.46 15.09 13.62
CA ARG A 217 -2.26 15.54 14.78
C ARG A 217 -2.76 14.40 15.64
N ARG A 218 -2.55 13.13 15.23
CA ARG A 218 -2.97 11.97 16.00
C ARG A 218 -2.09 11.75 17.21
N GLY A 219 -2.73 11.40 18.34
CA GLY A 219 -2.03 10.92 19.53
C GLY A 219 -1.39 9.54 19.33
N ALA A 220 -1.86 8.79 18.33
CA ALA A 220 -1.32 7.47 18.00
C ALA A 220 0.00 7.58 17.21
N PRO A 221 0.99 6.72 17.49
CA PRO A 221 2.25 6.70 16.76
C PRO A 221 2.08 6.24 15.32
N VAL A 222 2.85 6.84 14.41
CA VAL A 222 2.99 6.42 13.02
C VAL A 222 4.28 5.63 12.86
N VAL A 223 4.17 4.37 12.47
CA VAL A 223 5.31 3.47 12.26
C VAL A 223 5.37 3.04 10.80
N ALA A 224 6.48 3.32 10.12
CA ALA A 224 6.70 2.89 8.75
C ALA A 224 7.65 1.68 8.69
N VAL A 225 7.39 0.78 7.75
CA VAL A 225 8.22 -0.41 7.52
C VAL A 225 8.96 -0.26 6.18
N THR A 226 10.26 -0.56 6.19
CA THR A 226 11.11 -0.46 5.00
C THR A 226 10.65 -1.37 3.86
N PRO A 227 10.58 -0.86 2.61
CA PRO A 227 10.40 -1.71 1.42
C PRO A 227 11.72 -2.25 0.85
N VAL A 228 12.85 -1.90 1.46
CA VAL A 228 14.21 -2.21 0.97
C VAL A 228 14.93 -3.06 2.01
N VAL A 229 15.59 -4.12 1.58
CA VAL A 229 16.39 -5.02 2.41
C VAL A 229 17.72 -5.31 1.74
N GLY A 230 18.84 -5.14 2.45
CA GLY A 230 20.19 -5.39 1.92
C GLY A 230 20.52 -4.55 0.69
N GLY A 231 20.04 -3.29 0.62
CA GLY A 231 20.25 -2.41 -0.53
C GLY A 231 19.47 -2.80 -1.79
N LYS A 232 18.47 -3.69 -1.67
CA LYS A 232 17.62 -4.13 -2.77
C LYS A 232 16.14 -3.93 -2.44
N ALA A 233 15.39 -3.35 -3.37
CA ALA A 233 13.95 -3.43 -3.30
C ALA A 233 13.54 -4.90 -3.49
N LEU A 234 12.69 -5.42 -2.60
CA LEU A 234 12.28 -6.82 -2.63
C LEU A 234 11.42 -7.13 -3.86
N GLN A 235 10.71 -6.15 -4.40
CA GLN A 235 9.88 -6.27 -5.60
C GLN A 235 9.75 -4.95 -6.35
N GLY A 236 9.48 -5.02 -7.66
CA GLY A 236 9.10 -3.89 -8.51
C GLY A 236 10.20 -2.86 -8.77
N SER A 237 9.75 -1.65 -9.13
CA SER A 237 10.59 -0.56 -9.61
C SER A 237 11.17 0.35 -8.51
N ALA A 238 10.93 0.04 -7.21
CA ALA A 238 11.28 0.95 -6.12
C ALA A 238 12.76 1.35 -6.11
N GLY A 239 13.67 0.40 -6.23
CA GLY A 239 15.11 0.69 -6.24
C GLY A 239 15.56 1.52 -7.44
N LYS A 240 14.94 1.33 -8.63
CA LYS A 240 15.20 2.16 -9.82
C LYS A 240 14.69 3.58 -9.58
N MET A 241 13.42 3.73 -9.16
CA MET A 241 12.82 5.04 -8.89
C MET A 241 13.60 5.81 -7.82
N MET A 242 14.03 5.15 -6.74
CA MET A 242 14.84 5.79 -5.71
C MET A 242 16.10 6.42 -6.31
N ARG A 243 16.89 5.65 -7.08
CA ARG A 243 18.12 6.16 -7.71
C ARG A 243 17.86 7.32 -8.65
N GLU A 244 16.86 7.20 -9.50
CA GLU A 244 16.53 8.22 -10.51
C GLU A 244 15.95 9.50 -9.91
N LEU A 245 15.33 9.40 -8.73
CA LEU A 245 14.85 10.52 -7.92
C LEU A 245 15.92 11.03 -6.93
N GLY A 246 17.19 10.63 -7.09
CA GLY A 246 18.31 11.10 -6.29
C GLY A 246 18.37 10.54 -4.86
N ARG A 247 17.81 9.35 -4.65
CA ARG A 247 17.85 8.63 -3.38
C ARG A 247 18.61 7.32 -3.52
N GLU A 248 19.39 6.98 -2.52
CA GLU A 248 20.00 5.66 -2.42
C GLU A 248 18.91 4.61 -2.15
N PRO A 249 18.91 3.42 -2.82
CA PRO A 249 17.95 2.35 -2.58
C PRO A 249 18.29 1.57 -1.30
N THR A 250 18.34 2.26 -0.17
CA THR A 250 18.67 1.75 1.17
C THR A 250 17.50 2.00 2.13
N ALA A 251 17.52 1.35 3.27
CA ALA A 251 16.55 1.61 4.33
C ALA A 251 16.57 3.09 4.77
N LEU A 252 17.75 3.73 4.82
CA LEU A 252 17.88 5.15 5.11
C LEU A 252 17.25 6.02 4.01
N GLY A 253 17.51 5.70 2.73
CA GLY A 253 16.88 6.41 1.62
C GLY A 253 15.37 6.32 1.64
N ALA A 254 14.81 5.14 1.96
CA ALA A 254 13.36 4.98 2.13
C ALA A 254 12.83 5.77 3.33
N ALA A 255 13.55 5.78 4.46
CA ALA A 255 13.16 6.51 5.66
C ALA A 255 13.05 8.03 5.43
N THR A 256 13.85 8.60 4.53
CA THR A 256 13.79 10.04 4.21
C THR A 256 12.43 10.48 3.68
N GLU A 257 11.67 9.58 3.02
CA GLU A 257 10.34 9.88 2.47
C GLU A 257 9.28 10.05 3.57
N TYR A 258 9.53 9.52 4.77
CA TYR A 258 8.64 9.57 5.94
C TYR A 258 9.13 10.54 7.03
N ARG A 259 10.21 11.29 6.76
CA ARG A 259 10.71 12.31 7.67
C ARG A 259 9.58 13.28 8.06
N SER A 260 9.53 13.64 9.34
CA SER A 260 8.48 14.51 9.92
C SER A 260 7.04 13.95 9.87
N LEU A 261 6.86 12.69 9.49
CA LEU A 261 5.57 11.99 9.52
C LEU A 261 5.63 10.77 10.45
N ALA A 262 6.62 9.89 10.24
CA ALA A 262 6.75 8.68 11.03
C ALA A 262 7.51 8.95 12.35
N ASP A 263 7.03 8.34 13.42
CA ASP A 263 7.64 8.35 14.74
C ASP A 263 8.64 7.22 14.93
N GLY A 264 8.38 6.11 14.22
CA GLY A 264 9.21 4.93 14.18
C GLY A 264 9.40 4.40 12.77
N PHE A 265 10.57 3.83 12.54
CA PHE A 265 10.90 3.18 11.28
C PHE A 265 11.46 1.78 11.54
N VAL A 266 10.86 0.79 10.90
CA VAL A 266 11.26 -0.62 11.02
C VAL A 266 12.16 -0.97 9.85
N ILE A 267 13.38 -1.43 10.14
CA ILE A 267 14.38 -1.86 9.16
C ILE A 267 14.63 -3.36 9.27
N ASP A 268 15.14 -3.98 8.23
CA ASP A 268 15.63 -5.36 8.35
C ASP A 268 16.93 -5.43 9.15
N ARG A 269 17.19 -6.57 9.79
CA ARG A 269 18.44 -6.81 10.52
C ARG A 269 19.68 -6.69 9.63
N GLU A 270 19.54 -7.00 8.33
CA GLU A 270 20.61 -6.84 7.35
C GLU A 270 21.01 -5.36 7.15
N ASP A 271 20.09 -4.44 7.43
CA ASP A 271 20.27 -2.99 7.25
C ASP A 271 20.62 -2.25 8.55
N LEU A 272 21.03 -2.94 9.62
CA LEU A 272 21.33 -2.37 10.92
C LEU A 272 22.35 -1.22 10.87
N ALA A 273 23.26 -1.23 9.89
CA ALA A 273 24.22 -0.16 9.66
C ALA A 273 23.57 1.21 9.37
N PHE A 274 22.33 1.24 8.89
CA PHE A 274 21.59 2.48 8.63
C PHE A 274 20.81 3.01 9.84
N ALA A 275 20.75 2.27 10.96
CA ALA A 275 19.91 2.62 12.10
C ALA A 275 20.20 4.02 12.66
N GLU A 276 21.47 4.41 12.77
CA GLU A 276 21.86 5.72 13.28
C GLU A 276 21.47 6.85 12.33
N GLY A 277 21.63 6.64 11.01
CA GLY A 277 21.16 7.58 10.00
C GLY A 277 19.65 7.79 10.08
N VAL A 278 18.87 6.73 10.29
CA VAL A 278 17.42 6.84 10.45
C VAL A 278 17.05 7.57 11.75
N ARG A 279 17.75 7.31 12.87
CA ARG A 279 17.55 8.07 14.12
C ARG A 279 17.83 9.56 13.94
N SER A 280 18.84 9.91 13.16
CA SER A 280 19.16 11.31 12.84
C SER A 280 18.07 12.03 12.05
N LEU A 281 17.11 11.29 11.44
CA LEU A 281 15.90 11.85 10.82
C LEU A 281 14.79 12.15 11.84
N GLY A 282 14.99 11.85 13.14
CA GLY A 282 14.03 12.07 14.22
C GLY A 282 13.10 10.88 14.49
N MET A 283 13.36 9.71 13.92
CA MET A 283 12.54 8.51 14.10
C MET A 283 13.22 7.54 15.08
N ARG A 284 12.43 6.84 15.90
CA ARG A 284 12.91 5.63 16.60
C ARG A 284 13.11 4.50 15.60
N VAL A 285 14.00 3.56 15.88
CA VAL A 285 14.35 2.46 14.98
C VAL A 285 14.17 1.12 15.65
N LEU A 286 13.47 0.23 14.95
CA LEU A 286 13.39 -1.19 15.26
C LEU A 286 14.05 -2.00 14.14
N ALA A 287 15.01 -2.88 14.48
CA ALA A 287 15.65 -3.78 13.53
C ALA A 287 15.18 -5.22 13.77
N VAL A 288 14.39 -5.77 12.84
CA VAL A 288 13.83 -7.12 12.89
C VAL A 288 13.90 -7.78 11.52
N HIS A 289 13.50 -9.03 11.40
CA HIS A 289 13.32 -9.64 10.08
C HIS A 289 12.06 -9.09 9.42
N THR A 290 12.20 -8.44 8.26
CA THR A 290 11.07 -7.77 7.57
C THR A 290 10.58 -8.51 6.32
N VAL A 291 11.31 -9.54 5.87
CA VAL A 291 10.94 -10.31 4.67
C VAL A 291 9.84 -11.31 4.99
N MET A 292 8.66 -11.08 4.42
CA MET A 292 7.46 -11.90 4.64
C MET A 292 7.30 -12.97 3.56
N ARG A 293 7.86 -14.14 3.75
CA ARG A 293 7.73 -15.30 2.85
C ARG A 293 6.53 -16.17 3.20
N THR A 294 6.31 -16.39 4.47
CA THR A 294 5.24 -17.25 5.02
C THR A 294 4.20 -16.44 5.80
N PRO A 295 3.02 -17.00 6.09
CA PRO A 295 2.06 -16.36 6.99
C PRO A 295 2.63 -16.10 8.40
N GLU A 296 3.51 -16.97 8.89
CA GLU A 296 4.18 -16.85 10.18
C GLU A 296 5.11 -15.64 10.21
N ASP A 297 5.85 -15.38 9.13
CA ASP A 297 6.70 -14.19 8.99
C ASP A 297 5.83 -12.92 9.04
N ARG A 298 4.67 -12.92 8.38
CA ARG A 298 3.71 -11.79 8.40
C ARG A 298 3.24 -11.48 9.81
N VAL A 299 2.85 -12.53 10.57
CA VAL A 299 2.41 -12.40 11.96
C VAL A 299 3.54 -11.93 12.87
N ALA A 300 4.75 -12.46 12.69
CA ALA A 300 5.92 -12.09 13.49
C ALA A 300 6.28 -10.61 13.28
N LEU A 301 6.33 -10.15 12.04
CA LEU A 301 6.58 -8.74 11.72
C LEU A 301 5.46 -7.84 12.28
N ALA A 302 4.20 -8.20 12.05
CA ALA A 302 3.05 -7.45 12.53
C ALA A 302 3.07 -7.27 14.06
N ARG A 303 3.38 -8.33 14.81
CA ARG A 303 3.54 -8.29 16.26
C ARG A 303 4.65 -7.32 16.68
N SER A 304 5.84 -7.43 16.06
CA SER A 304 6.96 -6.56 16.35
C SER A 304 6.65 -5.08 16.07
N VAL A 305 5.91 -4.80 14.99
CA VAL A 305 5.47 -3.44 14.64
C VAL A 305 4.52 -2.86 15.69
N LEU A 306 3.53 -3.65 16.14
CA LEU A 306 2.59 -3.20 17.18
C LEU A 306 3.26 -3.00 18.54
N GLU A 307 4.12 -3.92 18.96
CA GLU A 307 4.90 -3.79 20.21
C GLU A 307 5.78 -2.54 20.15
N PHE A 308 6.40 -2.28 19.00
CA PHE A 308 7.19 -1.08 18.80
C PHE A 308 6.35 0.20 18.85
N ALA A 309 5.17 0.21 18.21
CA ALA A 309 4.25 1.34 18.28
C ALA A 309 3.83 1.63 19.74
N ARG A 310 3.49 0.58 20.51
CA ARG A 310 3.17 0.71 21.96
C ARG A 310 4.31 1.31 22.75
N SER A 311 5.55 0.87 22.52
CA SER A 311 6.73 1.42 23.20
C SER A 311 6.97 2.90 22.87
N ILE A 312 6.64 3.35 21.66
CA ILE A 312 6.69 4.77 21.28
C ILE A 312 5.64 5.57 22.04
N ARG A 313 4.41 5.05 22.13
CA ARG A 313 3.30 5.68 22.85
C ARG A 313 3.60 5.83 24.34
N GLU A 314 4.09 4.77 24.98
CA GLU A 314 4.46 4.77 26.40
C GLU A 314 5.55 5.81 26.71
N ALA A 315 6.58 5.87 25.86
CA ALA A 315 7.66 6.84 26.06
C ALA A 315 7.17 8.29 25.90
N ARG A 316 6.24 8.57 24.98
CA ARG A 316 5.63 9.91 24.86
C ARG A 316 4.80 10.29 26.09
N ALA A 317 4.09 9.35 26.68
CA ALA A 317 3.32 9.62 27.90
C ALA A 317 4.24 10.05 29.06
N LEU A 318 5.43 9.43 29.17
CA LEU A 318 6.43 9.78 30.21
C LEU A 318 7.14 11.12 29.96
N GLU A 319 7.19 11.63 28.71
CA GLU A 319 7.79 12.92 28.38
C GLU A 319 6.84 14.11 28.65
N VAL A 320 5.56 13.85 28.87
CA VAL A 320 4.52 14.88 29.12
C VAL A 320 4.24 15.05 30.63
N GLU A 321 4.64 14.08 31.46
CA GLU A 321 4.59 14.16 32.93
C GLU A 321 5.86 14.87 33.50
#